data_0c6c2573f98a4f4f11d9041e7dcdc5b1
#
_entry.id   0c6c2573f98a4f4f11d9041e7dcdc5b1
#
_cell.length_a   1.000
_cell.length_b   1.000
_cell.length_c   1.000
_cell.angle_alpha   90.00
_cell.angle_beta   90.00
_cell.angle_gamma   90.00
#
_symmetry.space_group_name_H-M   'P 1'
#
loop_
_entity.id
_entity.type
_entity.pdbx_description
1 polymer ?
#
loop_
_entity_poly.entity_id
_entity_poly.type
_entity_poly.pdbx_seq_one_letter_code
_entity_poly.pdbx_strand_id
1 'polypeptide(L)'
;NHLLMSSTSQRSDISDPDVIHKFAKIIGSQIKLDYLLVLTVADIIATNPDLWNDWKASLMRQLYNETKKALNRGLENPESREQWVKNTKDEAIKNINESSKITVEKIWAGLDDDFFLRENANDIVRYTEAILKNNKENKPIILIKDKGLGAPIATQIFIGTNGLYKVFPIIASTLDKLQLKILDASLHTTISSSLNKQIKETTFDIFYVVNQDDKPFGENIKIVSQIKNTLNEAFRNPE
;
A
#
# COMPACT_ATOMS: atom_id res chain seq x y z
N ASN A 1 13.55 25.62 -4.66
CA ASN A 1 13.30 24.16 -4.61
C ASN A 1 12.72 23.65 -3.29
N HIS A 2 12.32 24.53 -2.33
CA HIS A 2 11.73 24.13 -1.04
C HIS A 2 10.45 23.29 -1.17
N LEU A 3 9.66 23.51 -2.23
CA LEU A 3 8.43 22.73 -2.49
C LEU A 3 8.70 21.36 -3.15
N LEU A 4 9.93 21.05 -3.56
CA LEU A 4 10.22 19.83 -4.30
C LEU A 4 9.89 18.57 -3.49
N MET A 5 10.28 18.54 -2.21
CA MET A 5 10.05 17.38 -1.35
C MET A 5 8.55 17.18 -1.07
N SER A 6 7.83 18.24 -0.74
CA SER A 6 6.38 18.17 -0.49
C SER A 6 5.60 17.77 -1.74
N SER A 7 5.97 18.30 -2.91
CA SER A 7 5.30 17.94 -4.16
C SER A 7 5.60 16.50 -4.58
N THR A 8 6.84 16.05 -4.46
CA THR A 8 7.21 14.66 -4.81
C THR A 8 6.53 13.66 -3.88
N SER A 9 6.57 13.90 -2.55
CA SER A 9 5.97 12.99 -1.58
C SER A 9 4.45 12.85 -1.67
N GLN A 10 3.75 13.87 -2.19
CA GLN A 10 2.28 13.90 -2.24
C GLN A 10 1.69 13.65 -3.63
N ARG A 11 2.47 13.78 -4.70
CA ARG A 11 1.96 13.73 -6.09
C ARG A 11 2.63 12.67 -6.96
N SER A 12 3.71 12.07 -6.47
CA SER A 12 4.44 11.02 -7.20
C SER A 12 4.35 9.71 -6.44
N ASP A 13 4.46 8.60 -7.14
CA ASP A 13 4.59 7.30 -6.49
C ASP A 13 6.00 7.13 -5.92
N ILE A 14 6.14 7.38 -4.62
CA ILE A 14 7.41 7.27 -3.90
C ILE A 14 7.84 5.81 -3.64
N SER A 15 7.07 4.83 -4.10
CA SER A 15 7.45 3.42 -4.14
C SER A 15 8.17 3.07 -5.44
N ASP A 16 8.06 3.92 -6.46
CA ASP A 16 8.74 3.73 -7.74
C ASP A 16 10.23 4.12 -7.63
N PRO A 17 11.16 3.18 -7.86
CA PRO A 17 12.61 3.44 -7.83
C PRO A 17 13.06 4.55 -8.80
N ASP A 18 12.37 4.71 -9.94
CA ASP A 18 12.70 5.76 -10.91
C ASP A 18 12.37 7.15 -10.38
N VAL A 19 11.27 7.28 -9.64
CA VAL A 19 10.90 8.54 -8.95
C VAL A 19 11.97 8.87 -7.90
N ILE A 20 12.35 7.88 -7.07
CA ILE A 20 13.39 8.05 -6.05
C ILE A 20 14.73 8.42 -6.69
N HIS A 21 15.12 7.74 -7.78
CA HIS A 21 16.39 8.02 -8.46
C HIS A 21 16.41 9.43 -9.07
N LYS A 22 15.34 9.86 -9.74
CA LYS A 22 15.21 11.23 -10.29
C LYS A 22 15.31 12.27 -9.17
N PHE A 23 14.59 12.05 -8.07
CA PHE A 23 14.64 12.95 -6.91
C PHE A 23 16.05 13.00 -6.30
N ALA A 24 16.69 11.85 -6.09
CA ALA A 24 18.06 11.76 -5.57
C ALA A 24 19.08 12.48 -6.46
N LYS A 25 18.96 12.40 -7.79
CA LYS A 25 19.81 13.15 -8.74
C LYS A 25 19.65 14.66 -8.57
N ILE A 26 18.44 15.16 -8.38
CA ILE A 26 18.20 16.59 -8.18
C ILE A 26 18.82 17.08 -6.86
N ILE A 27 18.71 16.26 -5.81
CA ILE A 27 19.25 16.60 -4.49
C ILE A 27 20.77 16.51 -4.48
N GLY A 28 21.34 15.43 -5.00
CA GLY A 28 22.76 15.21 -5.23
C GLY A 28 23.60 14.89 -4.01
N SER A 29 23.14 15.17 -2.78
CA SER A 29 23.89 14.83 -1.56
C SER A 29 23.01 14.69 -0.33
N GLN A 30 23.48 13.87 0.65
CA GLN A 30 22.80 13.65 1.92
C GLN A 30 22.57 14.97 2.69
N ILE A 31 23.57 15.84 2.74
CA ILE A 31 23.48 17.14 3.46
C ILE A 31 22.33 18.01 2.89
N LYS A 32 22.20 18.07 1.56
CA LYS A 32 21.11 18.82 0.93
C LYS A 32 19.76 18.18 1.22
N LEU A 33 19.69 16.84 1.27
CA LEU A 33 18.47 16.11 1.62
C LEU A 33 18.03 16.43 3.05
N ASP A 34 18.97 16.46 4.00
CA ASP A 34 18.69 16.77 5.41
C ASP A 34 18.14 18.20 5.56
N TYR A 35 18.80 19.18 4.93
CA TYR A 35 18.32 20.57 4.93
C TYR A 35 16.96 20.71 4.25
N LEU A 36 16.74 20.01 3.14
CA LEU A 36 15.46 20.10 2.43
C LEU A 36 14.31 19.55 3.27
N LEU A 37 14.51 18.43 4.00
CA LEU A 37 13.50 17.90 4.91
C LEU A 37 13.13 18.92 5.98
N VAL A 38 14.13 19.48 6.68
CA VAL A 38 13.90 20.45 7.76
C VAL A 38 13.18 21.71 7.23
N LEU A 39 13.64 22.24 6.10
CA LEU A 39 13.03 23.42 5.48
C LEU A 39 11.59 23.15 5.04
N THR A 40 11.32 21.98 4.44
CA THR A 40 9.97 21.65 3.99
C THR A 40 9.00 21.51 5.16
N VAL A 41 9.41 20.85 6.24
CA VAL A 41 8.58 20.71 7.45
C VAL A 41 8.33 22.08 8.09
N ALA A 42 9.38 22.89 8.25
CA ALA A 42 9.26 24.24 8.82
C ALA A 42 8.35 25.14 7.98
N ASP A 43 8.48 25.11 6.66
CA ASP A 43 7.64 25.89 5.73
C ASP A 43 6.15 25.51 5.83
N ILE A 44 5.84 24.22 5.86
CA ILE A 44 4.45 23.76 5.99
C ILE A 44 3.85 24.21 7.33
N ILE A 45 4.58 24.01 8.43
CA ILE A 45 4.09 24.35 9.78
C ILE A 45 3.94 25.85 9.93
N ALA A 46 4.86 26.64 9.37
CA ALA A 46 4.80 28.12 9.44
C ALA A 46 3.69 28.70 8.57
N THR A 47 3.39 28.08 7.42
CA THR A 47 2.37 28.54 6.49
C THR A 47 0.97 28.21 6.99
N ASN A 48 0.73 26.96 7.37
CA ASN A 48 -0.53 26.50 7.95
C ASN A 48 -0.29 25.17 8.70
N PRO A 49 -0.27 25.22 10.05
CA PRO A 49 -0.04 24.03 10.86
C PRO A 49 -1.10 22.94 10.67
N ASP A 50 -2.33 23.28 10.29
CA ASP A 50 -3.41 22.31 10.04
C ASP A 50 -3.15 21.44 8.79
N LEU A 51 -2.26 21.91 7.91
CA LEU A 51 -1.82 21.12 6.76
C LEU A 51 -0.82 20.02 7.11
N TRP A 52 -0.23 20.05 8.31
CA TRP A 52 0.69 19.04 8.79
C TRP A 52 -0.07 17.93 9.53
N ASN A 53 0.05 16.71 9.06
CA ASN A 53 -0.52 15.55 9.72
C ASN A 53 0.45 14.35 9.62
N ASP A 54 0.17 13.31 10.39
CA ASP A 54 1.03 12.13 10.50
C ASP A 54 1.20 11.40 9.17
N TRP A 55 0.18 11.42 8.29
CA TRP A 55 0.24 10.83 6.96
C TRP A 55 1.28 11.53 6.07
N LYS A 56 1.21 12.87 5.98
CA LYS A 56 2.20 13.66 5.22
C LYS A 56 3.61 13.50 5.79
N ALA A 57 3.73 13.49 7.12
CA ALA A 57 4.99 13.23 7.80
C ALA A 57 5.58 11.86 7.42
N SER A 58 4.73 10.84 7.29
CA SER A 58 5.13 9.50 6.88
C SER A 58 5.61 9.45 5.44
N LEU A 59 4.86 10.06 4.51
CA LEU A 59 5.27 10.13 3.09
C LEU A 59 6.62 10.83 2.93
N MET A 60 6.83 11.96 3.61
CA MET A 60 8.12 12.66 3.55
C MET A 60 9.25 11.85 4.17
N ARG A 61 8.98 11.13 5.26
CA ARG A 61 9.97 10.26 5.90
C ARG A 61 10.31 9.06 5.01
N GLN A 62 9.34 8.49 4.31
CA GLN A 62 9.56 7.43 3.34
C GLN A 62 10.42 7.93 2.18
N LEU A 63 10.04 9.05 1.54
CA LEU A 63 10.83 9.67 0.47
C LEU A 63 12.26 9.97 0.93
N TYR A 64 12.44 10.54 2.12
CA TYR A 64 13.75 10.81 2.70
C TYR A 64 14.59 9.53 2.83
N ASN A 65 14.02 8.47 3.43
CA ASN A 65 14.75 7.23 3.68
C ASN A 65 15.16 6.52 2.39
N GLU A 66 14.25 6.43 1.41
CA GLU A 66 14.55 5.81 0.12
C GLU A 66 15.58 6.62 -0.68
N THR A 67 15.45 7.96 -0.66
CA THR A 67 16.45 8.84 -1.28
C THR A 67 17.82 8.71 -0.63
N LYS A 68 17.87 8.63 0.71
CA LYS A 68 19.13 8.41 1.46
C LYS A 68 19.78 7.09 1.07
N LYS A 69 19.01 6.02 0.93
CA LYS A 69 19.51 4.73 0.45
C LYS A 69 20.07 4.85 -0.97
N ALA A 70 19.36 5.52 -1.88
CA ALA A 70 19.79 5.72 -3.26
C ALA A 70 21.11 6.54 -3.32
N LEU A 71 21.24 7.61 -2.53
CA LEU A 71 22.47 8.42 -2.45
C LEU A 71 23.65 7.61 -1.89
N ASN A 72 23.42 6.75 -0.90
CA ASN A 72 24.47 5.91 -0.29
C ASN A 72 24.95 4.78 -1.21
N ARG A 73 24.08 4.25 -2.08
CA ARG A 73 24.45 3.24 -3.08
C ARG A 73 25.24 3.83 -4.25
N GLY A 74 25.16 5.15 -4.45
CA GLY A 74 25.69 5.84 -5.62
C GLY A 74 24.67 5.94 -6.74
N LEU A 75 24.58 7.12 -7.35
CA LEU A 75 23.61 7.44 -8.40
C LEU A 75 23.94 6.82 -9.76
N GLU A 76 25.12 6.19 -9.89
CA GLU A 76 25.57 5.55 -11.13
C GLU A 76 24.95 4.16 -11.36
N ASN A 77 24.50 3.49 -10.28
CA ASN A 77 23.86 2.17 -10.34
C ASN A 77 22.48 2.22 -9.64
N PRO A 78 21.44 2.77 -10.30
CA PRO A 78 20.11 2.72 -9.76
C PRO A 78 19.63 1.26 -9.68
N GLU A 79 19.01 0.89 -8.58
CA GLU A 79 18.25 -0.36 -8.54
C GLU A 79 17.10 -0.25 -9.54
N SER A 80 17.04 -1.17 -10.52
CA SER A 80 15.97 -1.12 -11.49
C SER A 80 14.64 -1.56 -10.83
N ARG A 81 13.54 -1.10 -11.42
CA ARG A 81 12.19 -1.50 -11.01
C ARG A 81 12.05 -3.02 -10.97
N GLU A 82 12.56 -3.71 -11.99
CA GLU A 82 12.53 -5.17 -12.09
C GLU A 82 13.33 -5.84 -10.97
N GLN A 83 14.48 -5.28 -10.61
CA GLN A 83 15.31 -5.82 -9.52
C GLN A 83 14.61 -5.66 -8.16
N TRP A 84 13.96 -4.52 -7.92
CA TRP A 84 13.19 -4.29 -6.69
C TRP A 84 12.03 -5.28 -6.58
N VAL A 85 11.20 -5.40 -7.63
CA VAL A 85 10.09 -6.36 -7.68
C VAL A 85 10.58 -7.78 -7.44
N LYS A 86 11.69 -8.16 -8.10
CA LYS A 86 12.31 -9.48 -7.91
C LYS A 86 12.73 -9.69 -6.45
N ASN A 87 13.44 -8.74 -5.86
CA ASN A 87 13.91 -8.83 -4.47
C ASN A 87 12.73 -8.98 -3.49
N THR A 88 11.65 -8.22 -3.69
CA THR A 88 10.44 -8.30 -2.87
C THR A 88 9.75 -9.66 -3.01
N LYS A 89 9.64 -10.18 -4.24
CA LYS A 89 9.09 -11.53 -4.49
C LYS A 89 9.95 -12.62 -3.87
N ASP A 90 11.27 -12.54 -4.03
CA ASP A 90 12.24 -13.50 -3.49
C ASP A 90 12.25 -13.50 -1.94
N GLU A 91 12.05 -12.35 -1.31
CA GLU A 91 11.90 -12.24 0.14
C GLU A 91 10.57 -12.84 0.61
N ALA A 92 9.47 -12.49 -0.05
CA ALA A 92 8.15 -13.00 0.30
C ALA A 92 8.03 -14.51 0.13
N ILE A 93 8.53 -15.08 -0.98
CA ILE A 93 8.41 -16.53 -1.27
C ILE A 93 9.14 -17.40 -0.26
N LYS A 94 10.20 -16.91 0.40
CA LYS A 94 10.92 -17.63 1.47
C LYS A 94 10.03 -17.93 2.68
N ASN A 95 9.02 -17.09 2.91
CA ASN A 95 8.10 -17.21 4.04
C ASN A 95 6.80 -17.94 3.67
N ILE A 96 6.65 -18.39 2.42
CA ILE A 96 5.51 -19.21 1.96
C ILE A 96 5.82 -20.69 2.12
N ASN A 97 4.79 -21.45 2.53
CA ASN A 97 4.91 -22.91 2.66
C ASN A 97 5.27 -23.54 1.30
N GLU A 98 6.22 -24.45 1.29
CA GLU A 98 6.77 -25.10 0.08
C GLU A 98 5.68 -25.68 -0.81
N SER A 99 4.69 -26.37 -0.22
CA SER A 99 3.55 -26.97 -0.96
C SER A 99 2.67 -25.95 -1.69
N SER A 100 2.73 -24.69 -1.32
CA SER A 100 1.90 -23.61 -1.87
C SER A 100 2.63 -22.74 -2.89
N LYS A 101 3.96 -22.81 -3.00
CA LYS A 101 4.78 -21.92 -3.82
C LYS A 101 4.33 -21.87 -5.28
N ILE A 102 4.09 -23.02 -5.91
CA ILE A 102 3.64 -23.07 -7.31
C ILE A 102 2.31 -22.33 -7.51
N THR A 103 1.38 -22.46 -6.55
CA THR A 103 0.09 -21.76 -6.63
C THR A 103 0.25 -20.26 -6.42
N VAL A 104 1.11 -19.86 -5.49
CA VAL A 104 1.45 -18.48 -5.20
C VAL A 104 2.08 -17.80 -6.41
N GLU A 105 3.06 -18.43 -7.05
CA GLU A 105 3.72 -17.89 -8.25
C GLU A 105 2.72 -17.66 -9.39
N LYS A 106 1.74 -18.56 -9.56
CA LYS A 106 0.65 -18.37 -10.55
C LYS A 106 -0.24 -17.18 -10.20
N ILE A 107 -0.55 -16.95 -8.93
CA ILE A 107 -1.32 -15.78 -8.48
C ILE A 107 -0.50 -14.51 -8.73
N TRP A 108 0.76 -14.49 -8.32
CA TRP A 108 1.64 -13.33 -8.45
C TRP A 108 2.00 -12.98 -9.90
N ALA A 109 2.02 -13.97 -10.81
CA ALA A 109 2.25 -13.73 -12.23
C ALA A 109 1.17 -12.88 -12.91
N GLY A 110 -0.04 -12.83 -12.31
CA GLY A 110 -1.12 -11.98 -12.80
C GLY A 110 -1.20 -10.59 -12.13
N LEU A 111 -0.40 -10.34 -11.08
CA LEU A 111 -0.35 -9.04 -10.42
C LEU A 111 0.65 -8.13 -11.11
N ASP A 112 0.33 -6.83 -11.15
CA ASP A 112 1.24 -5.82 -11.66
C ASP A 112 2.45 -5.60 -10.72
N ASP A 113 3.50 -4.99 -11.25
CA ASP A 113 4.71 -4.71 -10.49
C ASP A 113 4.47 -3.71 -9.36
N ASP A 114 3.49 -2.81 -9.50
CA ASP A 114 3.17 -1.78 -8.51
C ASP A 114 2.78 -2.39 -7.17
N PHE A 115 2.11 -3.55 -7.17
CA PHE A 115 1.81 -4.29 -5.95
C PHE A 115 3.07 -4.65 -5.16
N PHE A 116 4.11 -5.14 -5.85
CA PHE A 116 5.37 -5.55 -5.21
C PHE A 116 6.29 -4.38 -4.88
N LEU A 117 6.09 -3.23 -5.50
CA LEU A 117 6.81 -2.00 -5.17
C LEU A 117 6.25 -1.32 -3.92
N ARG A 118 4.93 -1.35 -3.75
CA ARG A 118 4.22 -0.64 -2.67
C ARG A 118 4.15 -1.45 -1.38
N GLU A 119 4.06 -2.77 -1.47
CA GLU A 119 3.87 -3.63 -0.32
C GLU A 119 5.18 -4.30 0.12
N ASN A 120 5.36 -4.49 1.43
CA ASN A 120 6.50 -5.24 1.94
C ASN A 120 6.25 -6.76 1.90
N ALA A 121 7.32 -7.54 1.90
CA ALA A 121 7.26 -8.99 1.79
C ALA A 121 6.34 -9.66 2.82
N ASN A 122 6.32 -9.19 4.08
CA ASN A 122 5.48 -9.76 5.13
C ASN A 122 3.99 -9.53 4.87
N ASP A 123 3.62 -8.35 4.35
CA ASP A 123 2.23 -8.04 4.00
C ASP A 123 1.78 -8.87 2.80
N ILE A 124 2.64 -9.00 1.79
CA ILE A 124 2.39 -9.85 0.61
C ILE A 124 2.12 -11.29 1.03
N VAL A 125 2.95 -11.85 1.92
CA VAL A 125 2.75 -13.20 2.49
C VAL A 125 1.38 -13.29 3.17
N ARG A 126 1.06 -12.34 4.04
CA ARG A 126 -0.21 -12.33 4.78
C ARG A 126 -1.43 -12.29 3.87
N TYR A 127 -1.40 -11.47 2.82
CA TYR A 127 -2.49 -11.39 1.85
C TYR A 127 -2.63 -12.67 1.06
N THR A 128 -1.50 -13.19 0.56
CA THR A 128 -1.45 -14.41 -0.23
C THR A 128 -1.96 -15.62 0.55
N GLU A 129 -1.51 -15.78 1.81
CA GLU A 129 -2.00 -16.87 2.67
C GLU A 129 -3.50 -16.79 2.95
N ALA A 130 -4.01 -15.58 3.17
CA ALA A 130 -5.44 -15.37 3.40
C ALA A 130 -6.26 -15.79 2.15
N ILE A 131 -5.77 -15.47 0.96
CA ILE A 131 -6.40 -15.87 -0.31
C ILE A 131 -6.35 -17.37 -0.50
N LEU A 132 -5.22 -18.04 -0.23
CA LEU A 132 -5.09 -19.49 -0.33
C LEU A 132 -6.04 -20.21 0.62
N LYS A 133 -6.17 -19.74 1.85
CA LYS A 133 -7.10 -20.30 2.86
C LYS A 133 -8.56 -20.15 2.45
N ASN A 134 -8.92 -19.07 1.76
CA ASN A 134 -10.30 -18.75 1.39
C ASN A 134 -10.73 -19.30 0.02
N ASN A 135 -9.90 -20.07 -0.65
CA ASN A 135 -10.12 -20.51 -2.03
C ASN A 135 -11.38 -21.42 -2.21
N LYS A 136 -12.03 -21.81 -1.12
CA LYS A 136 -13.25 -22.63 -1.10
C LYS A 136 -14.52 -21.85 -0.84
N GLU A 137 -14.42 -20.61 -0.39
CA GLU A 137 -15.58 -19.76 -0.05
C GLU A 137 -15.55 -18.51 -0.92
N ASN A 138 -16.62 -18.26 -1.69
CA ASN A 138 -16.80 -17.01 -2.48
C ASN A 138 -17.07 -15.79 -1.59
N LYS A 139 -16.41 -15.68 -0.44
CA LYS A 139 -16.55 -14.56 0.49
C LYS A 139 -15.38 -13.62 0.35
N PRO A 140 -15.56 -12.30 0.51
CA PRO A 140 -14.46 -11.38 0.52
C PRO A 140 -13.54 -11.66 1.72
N ILE A 141 -12.24 -11.50 1.50
CA ILE A 141 -11.23 -11.54 2.55
C ILE A 141 -11.00 -10.12 3.03
N ILE A 142 -11.17 -9.85 4.31
CA ILE A 142 -10.98 -8.53 4.88
C ILE A 142 -9.96 -8.62 6.01
N LEU A 143 -8.76 -8.06 5.78
CA LEU A 143 -7.70 -7.97 6.78
C LEU A 143 -7.52 -6.51 7.18
N ILE A 144 -7.51 -6.25 8.46
CA ILE A 144 -7.37 -4.90 9.02
C ILE A 144 -6.21 -4.91 10.01
N LYS A 145 -5.33 -3.92 9.91
CA LYS A 145 -4.27 -3.66 10.88
C LYS A 145 -3.83 -2.21 10.82
N ASP A 146 -3.26 -1.73 11.91
CA ASP A 146 -2.59 -0.44 11.89
C ASP A 146 -1.20 -0.53 11.23
N LYS A 147 -0.80 0.52 10.53
CA LYS A 147 0.47 0.62 9.81
C LYS A 147 1.12 1.97 10.05
N GLY A 148 2.44 1.94 10.24
CA GLY A 148 3.28 3.12 10.41
C GLY A 148 4.73 2.73 10.68
N LEU A 149 5.64 3.70 10.50
CA LEU A 149 7.06 3.58 10.86
C LEU A 149 7.24 4.09 12.31
N GLY A 150 7.20 3.16 13.26
CA GLY A 150 7.25 3.49 14.70
C GLY A 150 5.86 3.53 15.32
N ALA A 151 5.18 4.70 15.36
CA ALA A 151 3.78 4.79 15.76
C ALA A 151 2.84 4.51 14.57
N PRO A 152 1.67 3.89 14.79
CA PRO A 152 0.66 3.75 13.76
C PRO A 152 0.15 5.11 13.28
N ILE A 153 0.04 5.30 11.98
CA ILE A 153 -0.41 6.55 11.35
C ILE A 153 -1.67 6.39 10.53
N ALA A 154 -2.00 5.17 10.13
CA ALA A 154 -3.19 4.82 9.40
C ALA A 154 -3.58 3.37 9.69
N THR A 155 -4.84 3.04 9.48
CA THR A 155 -5.31 1.66 9.45
C THR A 155 -5.32 1.17 8.01
N GLN A 156 -4.60 0.08 7.74
CA GLN A 156 -4.59 -0.59 6.46
C GLN A 156 -5.74 -1.60 6.42
N ILE A 157 -6.57 -1.51 5.39
CA ILE A 157 -7.64 -2.46 5.08
C ILE A 157 -7.29 -3.13 3.76
N PHE A 158 -6.96 -4.41 3.81
CA PHE A 158 -6.82 -5.25 2.63
C PHE A 158 -8.12 -5.99 2.37
N ILE A 159 -8.58 -5.94 1.11
CA ILE A 159 -9.77 -6.63 0.65
C ILE A 159 -9.43 -7.49 -0.57
N GLY A 160 -9.52 -8.81 -0.40
CA GLY A 160 -9.35 -9.77 -1.49
C GLY A 160 -10.70 -10.34 -1.91
N THR A 161 -11.01 -10.30 -3.20
CA THR A 161 -12.26 -10.87 -3.73
C THR A 161 -12.01 -11.78 -4.92
N ASN A 162 -12.87 -12.77 -5.12
CA ASN A 162 -12.83 -13.67 -6.25
C ASN A 162 -14.11 -13.52 -7.09
N GLY A 163 -13.99 -13.00 -8.32
CA GLY A 163 -15.10 -12.96 -9.28
C GLY A 163 -16.21 -11.95 -8.98
N LEU A 164 -15.95 -10.92 -8.18
CA LEU A 164 -16.91 -9.84 -7.89
C LEU A 164 -16.64 -8.64 -8.80
N TYR A 165 -17.70 -8.14 -9.45
CA TYR A 165 -17.66 -6.91 -10.24
C TYR A 165 -17.91 -5.68 -9.35
N LYS A 166 -17.29 -4.53 -9.72
CA LYS A 166 -17.51 -3.23 -9.07
C LYS A 166 -17.11 -3.19 -7.59
N VAL A 167 -16.05 -3.87 -7.23
CA VAL A 167 -15.55 -3.97 -5.84
C VAL A 167 -15.25 -2.59 -5.25
N PHE A 168 -14.54 -1.75 -5.99
CA PHE A 168 -14.11 -0.43 -5.51
C PHE A 168 -15.28 0.50 -5.12
N PRO A 169 -16.33 0.71 -5.93
CA PRO A 169 -17.48 1.53 -5.53
C PRO A 169 -18.15 1.04 -4.25
N ILE A 170 -18.30 -0.28 -4.08
CA ILE A 170 -18.90 -0.87 -2.88
C ILE A 170 -18.04 -0.56 -1.66
N ILE A 171 -16.72 -0.73 -1.77
CA ILE A 171 -15.79 -0.44 -0.67
C ILE A 171 -15.82 1.05 -0.34
N ALA A 172 -15.64 1.92 -1.34
CA ALA A 172 -15.58 3.37 -1.13
C ALA A 172 -16.86 3.89 -0.47
N SER A 173 -18.05 3.49 -0.98
CA SER A 173 -19.32 3.92 -0.37
C SER A 173 -19.51 3.37 1.05
N THR A 174 -19.01 2.16 1.32
CA THR A 174 -19.10 1.57 2.67
C THR A 174 -18.20 2.29 3.65
N LEU A 175 -16.97 2.62 3.24
CA LEU A 175 -16.03 3.38 4.08
C LEU A 175 -16.56 4.79 4.35
N ASP A 176 -17.18 5.43 3.35
CA ASP A 176 -17.82 6.73 3.50
C ASP A 176 -19.02 6.67 4.48
N LYS A 177 -19.91 5.69 4.33
CA LYS A 177 -21.03 5.43 5.29
C LYS A 177 -20.52 5.23 6.73
N LEU A 178 -19.33 4.64 6.89
CA LEU A 178 -18.67 4.45 8.18
C LEU A 178 -17.87 5.68 8.64
N GLN A 179 -17.94 6.77 7.87
CA GLN A 179 -17.25 8.03 8.15
C GLN A 179 -15.73 7.89 8.29
N LEU A 180 -15.14 7.02 7.50
CA LEU A 180 -13.69 6.81 7.42
C LEU A 180 -13.10 7.64 6.29
N LYS A 181 -12.00 8.32 6.57
CA LYS A 181 -11.26 9.09 5.56
C LYS A 181 -10.26 8.19 4.86
N ILE A 182 -10.35 8.09 3.54
CA ILE A 182 -9.39 7.35 2.72
C ILE A 182 -8.20 8.29 2.45
N LEU A 183 -7.02 7.89 2.87
CA LEU A 183 -5.78 8.62 2.65
C LEU A 183 -5.08 8.20 1.37
N ASP A 184 -5.11 6.90 1.08
CA ASP A 184 -4.53 6.29 -0.12
C ASP A 184 -5.26 4.98 -0.44
N ALA A 185 -5.23 4.59 -1.72
CA ALA A 185 -5.78 3.33 -2.18
C ALA A 185 -4.93 2.76 -3.32
N SER A 186 -4.73 1.46 -3.31
CA SER A 186 -4.10 0.73 -4.40
C SER A 186 -4.95 -0.48 -4.79
N LEU A 187 -5.22 -0.61 -6.08
CA LEU A 187 -6.18 -1.56 -6.64
C LEU A 187 -5.44 -2.45 -7.63
N HIS A 188 -5.43 -3.76 -7.37
CA HIS A 188 -4.73 -4.71 -8.21
C HIS A 188 -5.66 -5.87 -8.56
N THR A 189 -5.65 -6.28 -9.81
CA THR A 189 -6.47 -7.37 -10.30
C THR A 189 -5.61 -8.39 -11.01
N THR A 190 -5.75 -9.65 -10.65
CA THR A 190 -5.16 -10.76 -11.39
C THR A 190 -6.24 -11.56 -12.09
N ILE A 191 -5.94 -11.98 -13.31
CA ILE A 191 -6.84 -12.78 -14.14
C ILE A 191 -6.25 -14.19 -14.25
N SER A 192 -6.93 -15.17 -13.68
CA SER A 192 -6.55 -16.58 -13.86
C SER A 192 -7.53 -17.31 -14.77
N SER A 193 -7.02 -17.88 -15.87
CA SER A 193 -7.79 -18.82 -16.67
C SER A 193 -7.75 -20.21 -16.04
N SER A 194 -8.89 -20.71 -15.58
CA SER A 194 -9.00 -22.12 -15.18
C SER A 194 -9.13 -23.00 -16.41
N LEU A 195 -8.73 -24.30 -16.29
CA LEU A 195 -8.89 -25.33 -17.34
C LEU A 195 -10.32 -25.46 -17.88
N ASN A 196 -11.32 -24.93 -17.19
CA ASN A 196 -12.72 -24.93 -17.56
C ASN A 196 -13.23 -23.66 -18.25
N LYS A 197 -12.34 -22.80 -18.80
CA LYS A 197 -12.69 -21.54 -19.50
C LYS A 197 -13.45 -20.50 -18.68
N GLN A 198 -13.58 -20.66 -17.38
CA GLN A 198 -14.08 -19.58 -16.52
C GLN A 198 -12.93 -18.65 -16.17
N ILE A 199 -13.00 -17.42 -16.64
CA ILE A 199 -12.11 -16.34 -16.24
C ILE A 199 -12.45 -16.02 -14.79
N LYS A 200 -11.49 -16.22 -13.89
CA LYS A 200 -11.65 -15.87 -12.48
C LYS A 200 -10.76 -14.65 -12.20
N GLU A 201 -11.41 -13.54 -11.97
CA GLU A 201 -10.73 -12.34 -11.49
C GLU A 201 -10.55 -12.44 -9.97
N THR A 202 -9.37 -12.11 -9.50
CA THR A 202 -9.09 -11.97 -8.07
C THR A 202 -8.55 -10.56 -7.86
N THR A 203 -9.15 -9.80 -6.94
CA THR A 203 -8.68 -8.46 -6.60
C THR A 203 -7.88 -8.47 -5.32
N PHE A 204 -6.91 -7.55 -5.24
CA PHE A 204 -6.08 -7.25 -4.09
C PHE A 204 -6.16 -5.75 -3.85
N ASP A 205 -7.19 -5.32 -3.15
CA ASP A 205 -7.44 -3.90 -2.92
C ASP A 205 -6.95 -3.50 -1.54
N ILE A 206 -6.15 -2.46 -1.47
CA ILE A 206 -5.53 -1.99 -0.23
C ILE A 206 -5.91 -0.54 -0.01
N PHE A 207 -6.46 -0.24 1.16
CA PHE A 207 -6.86 1.10 1.56
C PHE A 207 -6.10 1.49 2.82
N TYR A 208 -5.62 2.72 2.85
CA TYR A 208 -5.11 3.37 4.04
C TYR A 208 -6.13 4.38 4.52
N VAL A 209 -6.66 4.16 5.70
CA VAL A 209 -7.79 4.93 6.24
C VAL A 209 -7.51 5.40 7.66
N VAL A 210 -8.18 6.49 8.04
CA VAL A 210 -8.24 7.00 9.41
C VAL A 210 -9.68 7.29 9.81
N ASN A 211 -9.94 7.44 11.10
CA ASN A 211 -11.22 7.90 11.59
C ASN A 211 -11.40 9.42 11.37
N GLN A 212 -12.50 10.00 11.85
CA GLN A 212 -12.76 11.43 11.73
C GLN A 212 -11.74 12.32 12.43
N ASP A 213 -11.10 11.81 13.49
CA ASP A 213 -10.07 12.49 14.27
C ASP A 213 -8.66 12.31 13.68
N ASP A 214 -8.56 11.85 12.42
CA ASP A 214 -7.32 11.53 11.72
C ASP A 214 -6.42 10.50 12.44
N LYS A 215 -7.05 9.56 13.19
CA LYS A 215 -6.34 8.53 13.95
C LYS A 215 -6.58 7.12 13.39
N PRO A 216 -5.58 6.23 13.47
CA PRO A 216 -5.74 4.82 13.18
C PRO A 216 -6.66 4.15 14.23
N PHE A 217 -7.27 3.04 13.84
CA PHE A 217 -8.25 2.31 14.67
C PHE A 217 -8.16 0.79 14.57
N GLY A 218 -7.13 0.25 13.93
CA GLY A 218 -6.99 -1.18 13.68
C GLY A 218 -6.87 -2.05 14.92
N GLU A 219 -6.48 -1.47 16.07
CA GLU A 219 -6.47 -2.15 17.37
C GLU A 219 -7.85 -2.13 18.08
N ASN A 220 -8.79 -1.31 17.59
CA ASN A 220 -10.13 -1.25 18.17
C ASN A 220 -11.03 -2.38 17.64
N ILE A 221 -11.14 -3.46 18.40
CA ILE A 221 -11.87 -4.68 18.01
C ILE A 221 -13.32 -4.38 17.62
N LYS A 222 -14.00 -3.43 18.29
CA LYS A 222 -15.40 -3.08 17.99
C LYS A 222 -15.52 -2.43 16.61
N ILE A 223 -14.68 -1.44 16.32
CA ILE A 223 -14.65 -0.74 15.03
C ILE A 223 -14.27 -1.72 13.91
N VAL A 224 -13.22 -2.52 14.13
CA VAL A 224 -12.77 -3.54 13.16
C VAL A 224 -13.89 -4.55 12.86
N SER A 225 -14.61 -5.02 13.87
CA SER A 225 -15.73 -5.95 13.69
C SER A 225 -16.89 -5.30 12.93
N GLN A 226 -17.21 -4.05 13.26
CA GLN A 226 -18.26 -3.28 12.54
C GLN A 226 -17.91 -3.13 11.07
N ILE A 227 -16.68 -2.70 10.74
CA ILE A 227 -16.22 -2.54 9.35
C ILE A 227 -16.32 -3.86 8.58
N LYS A 228 -15.83 -4.97 9.17
CA LYS A 228 -15.92 -6.29 8.54
C LYS A 228 -17.35 -6.71 8.27
N ASN A 229 -18.25 -6.51 9.22
CA ASN A 229 -19.66 -6.87 9.06
C ASN A 229 -20.32 -6.02 7.97
N THR A 230 -20.16 -4.70 8.01
CA THR A 230 -20.74 -3.79 7.03
C THR A 230 -20.23 -4.05 5.61
N LEU A 231 -18.92 -4.29 5.44
CA LEU A 231 -18.35 -4.69 4.15
C LEU A 231 -18.90 -6.03 3.67
N ASN A 232 -18.98 -7.04 4.54
CA ASN A 232 -19.54 -8.34 4.18
C ASN A 232 -21.03 -8.25 3.76
N GLU A 233 -21.81 -7.39 4.41
CA GLU A 233 -23.20 -7.13 4.03
C GLU A 233 -23.30 -6.41 2.69
N ALA A 234 -22.47 -5.38 2.46
CA ALA A 234 -22.42 -4.65 1.19
C ALA A 234 -22.03 -5.55 0.00
N PHE A 235 -21.12 -6.50 0.21
CA PHE A 235 -20.76 -7.47 -0.83
C PHE A 235 -21.83 -8.53 -1.09
N ARG A 236 -22.70 -8.82 -0.14
CA ARG A 236 -23.86 -9.74 -0.35
C ARG A 236 -25.00 -9.07 -1.09
N ASN A 237 -25.21 -7.79 -0.86
CA ASN A 237 -26.29 -7.00 -1.43
C ASN A 237 -25.71 -5.74 -2.07
N PRO A 238 -25.04 -5.85 -3.23
CA PRO A 238 -24.52 -4.70 -3.93
C PRO A 238 -25.67 -3.84 -4.46
N GLU A 239 -25.81 -2.61 -3.93
CA GLU A 239 -26.73 -1.60 -4.44
C GLU A 239 -26.22 -0.97 -5.74
#